data_0a42aa75d2765bd58889bad41b28f07a
#
_entry.id   0a42aa75d2765bd58889bad41b28f07a
#
_cell.length_a   1.000
_cell.length_b   1.000
_cell.length_c   1.000
_cell.angle_alpha   90.00
_cell.angle_beta   90.00
_cell.angle_gamma   90.00
#
_symmetry.space_group_name_H-M   'P 1'
#
loop_
_entity.id
_entity.type
_entity.pdbx_description
1 polymer ?
#
loop_
_entity_poly.entity_id
_entity_poly.type
_entity_poly.pdbx_seq_one_letter_code
_entity_poly.pdbx_strand_id
1 'polypeptide(L)'
;MKICSCNIRCFGAKDGDNDWIHRKDLCIDVIRAQEADIICFQEMRAPQFADVAPAFPEFAIYALVDEPQGRHPQNAIFYRSDRYDLISAGGYWLSETPHVPGSKSWQSCCVRLANWVRLEARDTRAEFRVVNTHLDHRSQEARENQAAMIVEDAQAYADDYPQLLTGDMNCDAGNQAIEVFRSGGWQDTYGQVHGHEEPGYTHHGFEGDQHVSSVGRIDWIFGRGNLMASGAEVIRDARDGRYPSDHYFINAVVEIGCQKK
;
A
#
# COMPACT_ATOMS: atom_id res chain seq x y z
N MET A 1 5.26 7.75 -13.57
CA MET A 1 5.90 6.83 -12.61
C MET A 1 5.04 5.60 -12.41
N LYS A 2 5.66 4.46 -12.07
CA LYS A 2 4.93 3.22 -11.73
C LYS A 2 5.03 2.96 -10.24
N ILE A 3 3.89 2.75 -9.57
CA ILE A 3 3.80 2.40 -8.15
C ILE A 3 3.19 1.01 -7.99
N CYS A 4 3.71 0.22 -7.06
CA CYS A 4 3.23 -1.12 -6.74
C CYS A 4 2.84 -1.20 -5.26
N SER A 5 1.69 -1.81 -4.95
CA SER A 5 1.24 -2.12 -3.60
C SER A 5 1.23 -3.63 -3.39
N CYS A 6 1.91 -4.09 -2.34
CA CYS A 6 2.23 -5.49 -2.13
C CYS A 6 1.96 -5.90 -0.68
N ASN A 7 0.78 -6.47 -0.38
CA ASN A 7 0.63 -7.24 0.84
C ASN A 7 1.36 -8.56 0.68
N ILE A 8 2.48 -8.73 1.39
CA ILE A 8 3.37 -9.89 1.22
C ILE A 8 3.08 -11.02 2.21
N ARG A 9 1.97 -11.00 2.90
CA ARG A 9 1.61 -11.97 3.94
C ARG A 9 2.70 -12.14 5.00
N CYS A 10 2.42 -11.87 6.24
CA CYS A 10 3.41 -11.74 7.30
C CYS A 10 4.19 -13.03 7.57
N PHE A 11 5.48 -12.89 7.88
CA PHE A 11 6.30 -13.99 8.38
C PHE A 11 5.72 -14.56 9.68
N GLY A 12 5.74 -15.89 9.81
CA GLY A 12 5.27 -16.60 10.99
C GLY A 12 3.74 -16.80 11.05
N ALA A 13 3.01 -16.43 10.00
CA ALA A 13 1.72 -17.00 9.73
C ALA A 13 1.91 -18.51 9.46
N LYS A 14 1.03 -19.33 9.99
CA LYS A 14 1.16 -20.80 9.86
C LYS A 14 0.55 -21.27 8.54
N ASP A 15 1.18 -20.92 7.43
CA ASP A 15 0.66 -21.16 6.08
C ASP A 15 1.24 -22.45 5.43
N GLY A 16 2.02 -23.25 6.21
CA GLY A 16 2.56 -24.54 5.77
C GLY A 16 3.47 -24.41 4.55
N ASP A 17 3.11 -25.06 3.43
CA ASP A 17 3.91 -25.00 2.19
C ASP A 17 3.96 -23.60 1.56
N ASN A 18 3.11 -22.66 2.03
CA ASN A 18 3.10 -21.26 1.64
C ASN A 18 3.83 -20.34 2.64
N ASP A 19 4.52 -20.90 3.65
CA ASP A 19 5.35 -20.10 4.56
C ASP A 19 6.40 -19.31 3.78
N TRP A 20 6.76 -18.13 4.30
CA TRP A 20 7.67 -17.18 3.65
C TRP A 20 8.94 -17.82 3.07
N ILE A 21 9.54 -18.77 3.81
CA ILE A 21 10.77 -19.42 3.40
C ILE A 21 10.65 -20.16 2.06
N HIS A 22 9.44 -20.58 1.68
CA HIS A 22 9.18 -21.34 0.45
C HIS A 22 8.78 -20.45 -0.74
N ARG A 23 8.39 -19.19 -0.51
CA ARG A 23 7.90 -18.29 -1.55
C ARG A 23 8.66 -16.97 -1.67
N LYS A 24 9.63 -16.72 -0.81
CA LYS A 24 10.35 -15.44 -0.78
C LYS A 24 11.00 -15.06 -2.11
N ASP A 25 11.65 -16.03 -2.77
CA ASP A 25 12.32 -15.78 -4.05
C ASP A 25 11.30 -15.48 -5.15
N LEU A 26 10.19 -16.22 -5.19
CA LEU A 26 9.08 -15.93 -6.09
C LEU A 26 8.49 -14.54 -5.82
N CYS A 27 8.28 -14.17 -4.55
CA CYS A 27 7.76 -12.87 -4.17
C CYS A 27 8.67 -11.74 -4.66
N ILE A 28 9.96 -11.86 -4.43
CA ILE A 28 10.98 -10.89 -4.89
C ILE A 28 11.00 -10.80 -6.42
N ASP A 29 10.99 -11.95 -7.11
CA ASP A 29 11.02 -12.00 -8.57
C ASP A 29 9.79 -11.33 -9.18
N VAL A 30 8.59 -11.62 -8.67
CA VAL A 30 7.34 -11.03 -9.16
C VAL A 30 7.33 -9.52 -8.95
N ILE A 31 7.76 -9.04 -7.77
CA ILE A 31 7.84 -7.59 -7.49
C ILE A 31 8.86 -6.92 -8.41
N ARG A 32 10.04 -7.54 -8.59
CA ARG A 32 11.09 -6.99 -9.47
C ARG A 32 10.64 -6.90 -10.92
N ALA A 33 9.90 -7.90 -11.40
CA ALA A 33 9.35 -7.92 -12.76
C ALA A 33 8.38 -6.77 -13.04
N GLN A 34 7.85 -6.13 -11.99
CA GLN A 34 6.99 -4.96 -12.17
C GLN A 34 7.75 -3.70 -12.59
N GLU A 35 9.06 -3.65 -12.41
CA GLU A 35 9.90 -2.48 -12.73
C GLU A 35 9.32 -1.17 -12.14
N ALA A 36 8.78 -1.25 -10.91
CA ALA A 36 8.15 -0.14 -10.25
C ALA A 36 9.18 0.92 -9.80
N ASP A 37 8.78 2.17 -9.81
CA ASP A 37 9.55 3.28 -9.27
C ASP A 37 9.41 3.38 -7.74
N ILE A 38 8.23 2.98 -7.25
CA ILE A 38 7.86 3.00 -5.83
C ILE A 38 7.17 1.68 -5.50
N ILE A 39 7.56 1.05 -4.39
CA ILE A 39 6.99 -0.20 -3.90
C ILE A 39 6.52 0.02 -2.47
N CYS A 40 5.25 -0.22 -2.23
CA CYS A 40 4.60 -0.07 -0.92
C CYS A 40 4.22 -1.45 -0.39
N PHE A 41 4.79 -1.82 0.75
CA PHE A 41 4.57 -3.14 1.35
C PHE A 41 3.55 -3.08 2.48
N GLN A 42 2.76 -4.14 2.64
CA GLN A 42 1.97 -4.39 3.83
C GLN A 42 2.37 -5.74 4.43
N GLU A 43 2.18 -5.90 5.73
CA GLU A 43 2.53 -7.09 6.52
C GLU A 43 4.02 -7.43 6.60
N MET A 44 4.90 -6.56 6.17
CA MET A 44 6.33 -6.83 6.19
C MET A 44 6.87 -6.94 7.62
N ARG A 45 7.37 -8.10 7.99
CA ARG A 45 8.07 -8.32 9.25
C ARG A 45 9.59 -8.24 9.09
N ALA A 46 10.31 -8.09 10.20
CA ALA A 46 11.76 -7.94 10.19
C ALA A 46 12.51 -9.05 9.43
N PRO A 47 12.16 -10.35 9.52
CA PRO A 47 12.80 -11.38 8.69
C PRO A 47 12.57 -11.20 7.19
N GLN A 48 11.35 -10.78 6.78
CA GLN A 48 11.04 -10.50 5.38
C GLN A 48 11.79 -9.26 4.88
N PHE A 49 11.87 -8.23 5.71
CA PHE A 49 12.65 -7.04 5.41
C PHE A 49 14.13 -7.37 5.18
N ALA A 50 14.70 -8.27 5.99
CA ALA A 50 16.09 -8.71 5.84
C ALA A 50 16.35 -9.48 4.53
N ASP A 51 15.34 -10.19 4.00
CA ASP A 51 15.43 -10.86 2.69
C ASP A 51 15.14 -9.88 1.52
N VAL A 52 14.16 -9.00 1.66
CA VAL A 52 13.67 -8.14 0.57
C VAL A 52 14.57 -6.92 0.34
N ALA A 53 14.98 -6.20 1.40
CA ALA A 53 15.72 -4.96 1.23
C ALA A 53 17.04 -5.12 0.45
N PRO A 54 17.87 -6.17 0.67
CA PRO A 54 19.07 -6.39 -0.13
C PRO A 54 18.79 -6.73 -1.60
N ALA A 55 17.58 -7.20 -1.91
CA ALA A 55 17.20 -7.54 -3.28
C ALA A 55 16.88 -6.29 -4.13
N PHE A 56 16.71 -5.11 -3.51
CA PHE A 56 16.39 -3.83 -4.17
C PHE A 56 17.41 -2.74 -3.79
N PRO A 57 18.70 -2.91 -4.12
CA PRO A 57 19.76 -2.00 -3.67
C PRO A 57 19.66 -0.59 -4.28
N GLU A 58 18.91 -0.42 -5.37
CA GLU A 58 18.65 0.86 -6.02
C GLU A 58 17.55 1.68 -5.34
N PHE A 59 16.87 1.11 -4.33
CA PHE A 59 15.81 1.80 -3.61
C PHE A 59 16.32 2.35 -2.27
N ALA A 60 15.91 3.57 -1.96
CA ALA A 60 15.90 4.08 -0.59
C ALA A 60 14.61 3.63 0.10
N ILE A 61 14.66 3.47 1.42
CA ILE A 61 13.58 2.85 2.20
C ILE A 61 13.19 3.75 3.35
N TYR A 62 11.89 3.91 3.55
CA TYR A 62 11.33 4.47 4.76
C TYR A 62 10.31 3.51 5.38
N ALA A 63 10.42 3.29 6.69
CA ALA A 63 9.44 2.53 7.45
C ALA A 63 9.44 2.98 8.91
N LEU A 64 8.27 3.34 9.42
CA LEU A 64 8.02 3.38 10.85
C LEU A 64 7.80 1.96 11.33
N VAL A 65 8.41 1.60 12.46
CA VAL A 65 8.24 0.26 13.03
C VAL A 65 7.05 0.21 13.98
N ASP A 66 6.41 -0.95 14.09
CA ASP A 66 5.20 -1.17 14.91
C ASP A 66 5.51 -1.34 16.41
N GLU A 67 6.37 -0.49 16.97
CA GLU A 67 6.67 -0.54 18.41
C GLU A 67 5.41 -0.39 19.27
N PRO A 68 5.35 -1.05 20.43
CA PRO A 68 6.39 -1.90 21.05
C PRO A 68 6.34 -3.38 20.64
N GLN A 69 5.43 -3.77 19.75
CA GLN A 69 5.04 -5.17 19.52
C GLN A 69 6.01 -6.02 18.71
N GLY A 70 7.07 -5.48 18.13
CA GLY A 70 7.99 -6.33 17.37
C GLY A 70 8.98 -5.60 16.47
N ARG A 71 8.92 -4.28 16.40
CA ARG A 71 9.78 -3.47 15.55
C ARG A 71 9.74 -3.90 14.08
N HIS A 72 8.55 -4.21 13.59
CA HIS A 72 8.36 -4.65 12.23
C HIS A 72 8.07 -3.46 11.30
N PRO A 73 8.77 -3.33 10.16
CA PRO A 73 8.52 -2.27 9.17
C PRO A 73 7.28 -2.59 8.31
N GLN A 74 6.13 -2.80 8.95
CA GLN A 74 4.93 -3.40 8.34
C GLN A 74 4.49 -2.73 7.05
N ASN A 75 4.54 -1.39 6.99
CA ASN A 75 4.09 -0.61 5.86
C ASN A 75 5.26 0.14 5.19
N ALA A 76 6.36 -0.56 4.90
CA ALA A 76 7.54 0.02 4.29
C ALA A 76 7.24 0.64 2.90
N ILE A 77 7.90 1.76 2.61
CA ILE A 77 7.88 2.42 1.31
C ILE A 77 9.30 2.38 0.75
N PHE A 78 9.47 1.75 -0.39
CA PHE A 78 10.71 1.72 -1.16
C PHE A 78 10.54 2.65 -2.36
N TYR A 79 11.51 3.52 -2.64
CA TYR A 79 11.50 4.42 -3.78
C TYR A 79 12.86 4.48 -4.46
N ARG A 80 12.90 4.59 -5.78
CA ARG A 80 14.12 4.65 -6.58
C ARG A 80 14.97 5.87 -6.19
N SER A 81 16.13 5.62 -5.55
CA SER A 81 17.03 6.66 -5.07
C SER A 81 17.73 7.45 -6.19
N ASP A 82 17.81 6.87 -7.39
CA ASP A 82 18.33 7.52 -8.58
C ASP A 82 17.29 8.43 -9.29
N ARG A 83 16.01 8.29 -8.96
CA ARG A 83 14.91 9.05 -9.58
C ARG A 83 14.26 10.09 -8.67
N TYR A 84 14.34 9.89 -7.37
CA TYR A 84 13.64 10.73 -6.39
C TYR A 84 14.56 11.19 -5.27
N ASP A 85 14.41 12.46 -4.88
CA ASP A 85 15.00 13.03 -3.68
C ASP A 85 13.97 13.04 -2.55
N LEU A 86 14.38 12.60 -1.35
CA LEU A 86 13.52 12.64 -0.18
C LEU A 86 13.49 14.07 0.38
N ILE A 87 12.28 14.65 0.45
CA ILE A 87 12.06 15.95 1.10
C ILE A 87 11.78 15.74 2.59
N SER A 88 10.87 14.85 2.93
CA SER A 88 10.54 14.50 4.31
C SER A 88 9.83 13.15 4.37
N ALA A 89 9.85 12.53 5.54
CA ALA A 89 9.17 11.28 5.81
C ALA A 89 8.59 11.27 7.22
N GLY A 90 7.58 10.47 7.45
CA GLY A 90 6.94 10.32 8.74
C GLY A 90 5.91 9.21 8.76
N GLY A 91 5.20 9.14 9.87
CA GLY A 91 4.11 8.21 10.04
C GLY A 91 3.40 8.46 11.37
N TYR A 92 2.25 7.83 11.52
CA TYR A 92 1.42 7.93 12.72
C TYR A 92 0.60 6.66 12.91
N TRP A 93 0.23 6.41 14.15
CA TRP A 93 -0.65 5.30 14.49
C TRP A 93 -2.10 5.69 14.22
N LEU A 94 -2.85 4.79 13.61
CA LEU A 94 -4.26 4.99 13.26
C LEU A 94 -5.13 4.73 14.50
N SER A 95 -5.12 5.69 15.41
CA SER A 95 -5.81 5.68 16.70
C SER A 95 -6.11 7.09 17.19
N GLU A 96 -6.90 7.23 18.23
CA GLU A 96 -7.19 8.53 18.89
C GLU A 96 -5.94 9.19 19.50
N THR A 97 -4.84 8.44 19.62
CA THR A 97 -3.54 8.93 20.08
C THR A 97 -2.44 8.66 19.04
N PRO A 98 -2.45 9.35 17.88
CA PRO A 98 -1.65 9.00 16.71
C PRO A 98 -0.14 9.12 16.91
N HIS A 99 0.30 9.81 17.96
CA HIS A 99 1.72 9.98 18.30
C HIS A 99 2.19 9.07 19.44
N VAL A 100 1.32 8.16 19.92
CA VAL A 100 1.67 7.18 20.95
C VAL A 100 2.00 5.85 20.28
N PRO A 101 3.24 5.39 20.31
CA PRO A 101 3.67 4.15 19.70
C PRO A 101 2.84 2.94 20.14
N GLY A 102 2.35 2.18 19.18
CA GLY A 102 1.55 0.98 19.43
C GLY A 102 0.11 1.22 19.88
N SER A 103 -0.38 2.47 19.83
CA SER A 103 -1.75 2.79 20.20
C SER A 103 -2.78 2.16 19.26
N LYS A 104 -3.94 1.83 19.83
CA LYS A 104 -5.11 1.28 19.11
C LYS A 104 -6.38 1.93 19.64
N SER A 105 -7.36 2.16 18.76
CA SER A 105 -8.69 2.66 19.11
C SER A 105 -9.78 1.90 18.35
N TRP A 106 -11.03 2.19 18.64
CA TRP A 106 -12.22 1.71 17.91
C TRP A 106 -12.28 0.17 17.77
N GLN A 107 -11.86 -0.53 18.82
CA GLN A 107 -11.79 -1.98 18.84
C GLN A 107 -10.91 -2.60 17.73
N SER A 108 -9.95 -1.85 17.22
CA SER A 108 -8.98 -2.37 16.25
C SER A 108 -8.29 -3.61 16.79
N CYS A 109 -8.30 -4.70 16.04
CA CYS A 109 -7.68 -5.95 16.49
C CYS A 109 -6.14 -5.88 16.46
N CYS A 110 -5.59 -5.06 15.58
CA CYS A 110 -4.15 -4.89 15.39
C CYS A 110 -3.74 -3.43 15.57
N VAL A 111 -2.47 -3.21 15.88
CA VAL A 111 -1.85 -1.88 15.71
C VAL A 111 -1.83 -1.58 14.22
N ARG A 112 -2.38 -0.43 13.84
CA ARG A 112 -2.38 0.06 12.47
C ARG A 112 -1.70 1.41 12.40
N LEU A 113 -0.96 1.64 11.34
CA LEU A 113 -0.22 2.87 11.13
C LEU A 113 -0.21 3.26 9.66
N ALA A 114 -0.01 4.52 9.38
CA ALA A 114 0.25 5.05 8.07
C ALA A 114 1.70 5.55 8.02
N ASN A 115 2.46 5.09 7.03
CA ASN A 115 3.78 5.64 6.69
C ASN A 115 3.62 6.58 5.51
N TRP A 116 4.43 7.64 5.46
CA TRP A 116 4.45 8.51 4.31
C TRP A 116 5.85 9.04 4.00
N VAL A 117 6.06 9.32 2.72
CA VAL A 117 7.22 10.04 2.21
C VAL A 117 6.77 11.19 1.32
N ARG A 118 7.47 12.33 1.38
CA ARG A 118 7.40 13.40 0.37
C ARG A 118 8.64 13.31 -0.48
N LEU A 119 8.45 13.23 -1.76
CA LEU A 119 9.49 13.03 -2.76
C LEU A 119 9.47 14.17 -3.78
N GLU A 120 10.63 14.49 -4.32
CA GLU A 120 10.78 15.32 -5.50
C GLU A 120 11.36 14.48 -6.63
N ALA A 121 10.70 14.47 -7.79
CA ALA A 121 11.21 13.83 -8.99
C ALA A 121 12.39 14.63 -9.54
N ARG A 122 13.54 13.98 -9.76
CA ARG A 122 14.79 14.65 -10.17
C ARG A 122 14.72 15.25 -11.58
N ASP A 123 13.96 14.63 -12.46
CA ASP A 123 13.81 15.03 -13.86
C ASP A 123 12.85 16.22 -14.03
N THR A 124 11.71 16.19 -13.36
CA THR A 124 10.66 17.20 -13.52
C THR A 124 10.61 18.24 -12.40
N ARG A 125 11.29 17.98 -11.29
CA ARG A 125 11.23 18.76 -10.03
C ARG A 125 9.81 18.80 -9.43
N ALA A 126 8.95 17.89 -9.84
CA ALA A 126 7.61 17.76 -9.29
C ALA A 126 7.68 17.14 -7.89
N GLU A 127 7.04 17.79 -6.93
CA GLU A 127 6.87 17.25 -5.58
C GLU A 127 5.57 16.47 -5.48
N PHE A 128 5.59 15.38 -4.72
CA PHE A 128 4.41 14.58 -4.41
C PHE A 128 4.58 13.82 -3.11
N ARG A 129 3.48 13.29 -2.61
CA ARG A 129 3.47 12.48 -1.38
C ARG A 129 2.97 11.07 -1.68
N VAL A 130 3.55 10.08 -1.00
CA VAL A 130 3.08 8.69 -0.98
C VAL A 130 2.76 8.31 0.45
N VAL A 131 1.56 7.80 0.66
CA VAL A 131 1.08 7.25 1.94
C VAL A 131 0.86 5.77 1.76
N ASN A 132 1.32 4.95 2.69
CA ASN A 132 1.12 3.50 2.70
C ASN A 132 0.54 3.05 4.03
N THR A 133 -0.50 2.24 3.98
CA THR A 133 -1.24 1.80 5.16
C THR A 133 -1.74 0.36 5.04
N HIS A 134 -2.28 -0.15 6.15
CA HIS A 134 -3.03 -1.39 6.22
C HIS A 134 -4.14 -1.21 7.27
N LEU A 135 -5.40 -1.10 6.86
CA LEU A 135 -6.53 -0.85 7.76
C LEU A 135 -6.92 -2.10 8.56
N ASP A 136 -7.75 -1.93 9.56
CA ASP A 136 -8.18 -3.03 10.42
C ASP A 136 -9.09 -4.03 9.67
N HIS A 137 -8.82 -5.33 9.84
CA HIS A 137 -9.57 -6.38 9.12
C HIS A 137 -10.84 -6.84 9.86
N ARG A 138 -11.06 -6.43 11.12
CA ARG A 138 -12.23 -6.88 11.92
C ARG A 138 -13.22 -5.78 12.19
N SER A 139 -12.76 -4.65 12.73
CA SER A 139 -13.63 -3.58 13.17
C SER A 139 -13.98 -2.63 12.02
N GLN A 140 -15.26 -2.56 11.67
CA GLN A 140 -15.76 -1.59 10.69
C GLN A 140 -15.57 -0.17 11.20
N GLU A 141 -15.88 0.08 12.47
CA GLU A 141 -15.66 1.38 13.11
C GLU A 141 -14.19 1.81 13.03
N ALA A 142 -13.26 0.88 13.26
CA ALA A 142 -11.83 1.18 13.14
C ALA A 142 -11.47 1.54 11.70
N ARG A 143 -11.93 0.79 10.68
CA ARG A 143 -11.64 1.11 9.27
C ARG A 143 -12.11 2.50 8.88
N GLU A 144 -13.33 2.88 9.27
CA GLU A 144 -13.91 4.18 8.94
C GLU A 144 -13.13 5.34 9.59
N ASN A 145 -12.83 5.21 10.89
CA ASN A 145 -12.05 6.24 11.59
C ASN A 145 -10.58 6.30 11.10
N GLN A 146 -9.96 5.15 10.81
CA GLN A 146 -8.62 5.09 10.24
C GLN A 146 -8.58 5.76 8.86
N ALA A 147 -9.58 5.52 8.02
CA ALA A 147 -9.72 6.19 6.73
C ALA A 147 -9.92 7.71 6.92
N ALA A 148 -10.77 8.13 7.85
CA ALA A 148 -11.01 9.54 8.15
C ALA A 148 -9.74 10.26 8.60
N MET A 149 -8.90 9.63 9.43
CA MET A 149 -7.60 10.20 9.83
C MET A 149 -6.66 10.42 8.64
N ILE A 150 -6.61 9.47 7.70
CA ILE A 150 -5.77 9.59 6.50
C ILE A 150 -6.30 10.71 5.59
N VAL A 151 -7.62 10.86 5.49
CA VAL A 151 -8.25 11.97 4.76
C VAL A 151 -7.93 13.31 5.41
N GLU A 152 -8.06 13.43 6.73
CA GLU A 152 -7.74 14.66 7.47
C GLU A 152 -6.26 15.05 7.30
N ASP A 153 -5.34 14.09 7.42
CA ASP A 153 -3.91 14.31 7.19
C ASP A 153 -3.61 14.77 5.75
N ALA A 154 -4.30 14.22 4.76
CA ALA A 154 -4.16 14.63 3.36
C ALA A 154 -4.66 16.06 3.10
N GLN A 155 -5.68 16.52 3.82
CA GLN A 155 -6.25 17.87 3.71
C GLN A 155 -5.33 18.96 4.27
N ALA A 156 -4.27 18.60 5.00
CA ALA A 156 -3.22 19.56 5.38
C ALA A 156 -2.40 20.09 4.19
N TYR A 157 -2.55 19.47 3.02
CA TYR A 157 -1.90 19.86 1.76
C TYR A 157 -2.90 20.57 0.86
N ALA A 158 -2.40 21.41 -0.06
CA ALA A 158 -3.22 22.07 -1.07
C ALA A 158 -4.04 21.05 -1.88
N ASP A 159 -5.22 21.45 -2.36
CA ASP A 159 -6.12 20.53 -3.05
C ASP A 159 -5.53 19.93 -4.34
N ASP A 160 -4.67 20.68 -5.02
CA ASP A 160 -3.95 20.26 -6.22
C ASP A 160 -2.61 19.58 -5.93
N TYR A 161 -2.16 19.50 -4.66
CA TYR A 161 -0.90 18.84 -4.32
C TYR A 161 -1.01 17.33 -4.58
N PRO A 162 -0.11 16.75 -5.39
CA PRO A 162 -0.20 15.36 -5.79
C PRO A 162 0.08 14.40 -4.62
N GLN A 163 -0.86 13.51 -4.34
CA GLN A 163 -0.74 12.51 -3.29
C GLN A 163 -1.18 11.13 -3.81
N LEU A 164 -0.45 10.10 -3.42
CA LEU A 164 -0.80 8.69 -3.61
C LEU A 164 -1.08 8.04 -2.26
N LEU A 165 -2.09 7.22 -2.21
CA LEU A 165 -2.40 6.36 -1.06
C LEU A 165 -2.44 4.91 -1.54
N THR A 166 -1.67 4.06 -0.89
CA THR A 166 -1.62 2.63 -1.18
C THR A 166 -1.94 1.82 0.08
N GLY A 167 -2.44 0.63 -0.11
CA GLY A 167 -2.56 -0.30 1.01
C GLY A 167 -3.63 -1.37 0.84
N ASP A 168 -3.59 -2.30 1.79
CA ASP A 168 -4.68 -3.22 2.06
C ASP A 168 -5.71 -2.53 2.96
N MET A 169 -6.84 -2.16 2.38
CA MET A 169 -7.90 -1.47 3.11
C MET A 169 -8.85 -2.45 3.83
N ASN A 170 -8.64 -3.76 3.65
CA ASN A 170 -9.47 -4.83 4.22
C ASN A 170 -10.98 -4.66 3.94
N CYS A 171 -11.30 -4.00 2.85
CA CYS A 171 -12.68 -3.79 2.41
C CYS A 171 -12.75 -3.46 0.91
N ASP A 172 -13.86 -3.84 0.30
CA ASP A 172 -14.15 -3.64 -1.13
C ASP A 172 -14.84 -2.29 -1.42
N ALA A 173 -15.13 -2.07 -2.69
CA ALA A 173 -15.67 -0.82 -3.23
C ALA A 173 -17.00 -0.38 -2.60
N GLY A 174 -17.78 -1.29 -2.03
CA GLY A 174 -19.06 -1.02 -1.39
C GLY A 174 -18.97 -0.59 0.07
N ASN A 175 -17.77 -0.66 0.66
CA ASN A 175 -17.59 -0.37 2.08
C ASN A 175 -17.53 1.12 2.39
N GLN A 176 -18.09 1.52 3.55
CA GLN A 176 -18.12 2.91 4.01
C GLN A 176 -16.73 3.53 4.16
N ALA A 177 -15.69 2.76 4.52
CA ALA A 177 -14.33 3.28 4.61
C ALA A 177 -13.78 3.73 3.24
N ILE A 178 -14.16 3.03 2.14
CA ILE A 178 -13.80 3.45 0.78
C ILE A 178 -14.56 4.73 0.39
N GLU A 179 -15.82 4.86 0.83
CA GLU A 179 -16.59 6.09 0.61
C GLU A 179 -15.99 7.29 1.38
N VAL A 180 -15.43 7.08 2.56
CA VAL A 180 -14.68 8.11 3.29
C VAL A 180 -13.50 8.62 2.44
N PHE A 181 -12.72 7.74 1.82
CA PHE A 181 -11.64 8.14 0.92
C PHE A 181 -12.17 8.93 -0.29
N ARG A 182 -13.22 8.42 -0.96
CA ARG A 182 -13.82 9.11 -2.12
C ARG A 182 -14.32 10.51 -1.77
N SER A 183 -15.06 10.64 -0.67
CA SER A 183 -15.56 11.91 -0.18
C SER A 183 -14.44 12.87 0.23
N GLY A 184 -13.28 12.33 0.64
CA GLY A 184 -12.04 13.08 0.93
C GLY A 184 -11.25 13.49 -0.31
N GLY A 185 -11.76 13.23 -1.53
CA GLY A 185 -11.14 13.60 -2.79
C GLY A 185 -10.12 12.58 -3.32
N TRP A 186 -10.04 11.39 -2.73
CA TRP A 186 -9.22 10.31 -3.23
C TRP A 186 -9.93 9.58 -4.38
N GLN A 187 -9.25 9.42 -5.49
CA GLN A 187 -9.74 8.79 -6.71
C GLN A 187 -9.06 7.44 -6.91
N ASP A 188 -9.85 6.42 -7.14
CA ASP A 188 -9.36 5.08 -7.45
C ASP A 188 -8.63 5.05 -8.79
N THR A 189 -7.34 4.69 -8.79
CA THR A 189 -6.53 4.62 -10.00
C THR A 189 -7.01 3.52 -10.96
N TYR A 190 -7.49 2.39 -10.44
CA TYR A 190 -8.05 1.32 -11.26
C TYR A 190 -9.34 1.80 -11.96
N GLY A 191 -10.23 2.44 -11.22
CA GLY A 191 -11.46 3.02 -11.77
C GLY A 191 -11.20 4.13 -12.78
N GLN A 192 -10.14 4.94 -12.63
CA GLN A 192 -9.76 5.94 -13.64
C GLN A 192 -9.39 5.30 -14.99
N VAL A 193 -8.74 4.15 -14.96
CA VAL A 193 -8.26 3.45 -16.17
C VAL A 193 -9.34 2.57 -16.80
N HIS A 194 -10.08 1.83 -15.97
CA HIS A 194 -11.00 0.78 -16.41
C HIS A 194 -12.49 1.15 -16.27
N GLY A 195 -12.78 2.34 -15.75
CA GLY A 195 -14.16 2.78 -15.52
C GLY A 195 -14.83 2.02 -14.39
N HIS A 196 -15.98 1.41 -14.67
CA HIS A 196 -16.77 0.67 -13.67
C HIS A 196 -16.43 -0.83 -13.59
N GLU A 197 -15.44 -1.30 -14.35
CA GLU A 197 -15.01 -2.68 -14.27
C GLU A 197 -14.23 -2.90 -12.97
N GLU A 198 -14.67 -3.88 -12.18
CA GLU A 198 -13.93 -4.30 -11.01
C GLU A 198 -13.07 -5.52 -11.35
N PRO A 199 -11.80 -5.57 -10.88
CA PRO A 199 -10.88 -6.64 -11.24
C PRO A 199 -11.18 -7.98 -10.55
N GLY A 200 -12.23 -8.04 -9.76
CA GLY A 200 -12.53 -9.14 -8.86
C GLY A 200 -11.82 -8.99 -7.51
N TYR A 201 -11.48 -10.10 -6.87
CA TYR A 201 -10.81 -10.11 -5.57
C TYR A 201 -9.29 -9.93 -5.71
N THR A 202 -8.65 -9.38 -4.67
CA THR A 202 -7.20 -9.35 -4.51
C THR A 202 -6.70 -10.31 -3.44
N HIS A 203 -7.45 -10.56 -2.36
CA HIS A 203 -7.13 -11.63 -1.41
C HIS A 203 -7.67 -12.97 -1.91
N HIS A 204 -6.79 -13.96 -2.03
CA HIS A 204 -7.13 -15.29 -2.56
C HIS A 204 -6.63 -16.46 -1.70
N GLY A 205 -6.02 -16.20 -0.52
CA GLY A 205 -5.65 -17.23 0.44
C GLY A 205 -4.73 -18.31 -0.12
N PHE A 206 -3.85 -17.99 -1.08
CA PHE A 206 -3.00 -18.91 -1.86
C PHE A 206 -3.76 -19.87 -2.80
N GLU A 207 -5.05 -19.71 -2.99
CA GLU A 207 -5.86 -20.55 -3.87
C GLU A 207 -5.90 -20.04 -5.32
N GLY A 208 -5.47 -18.78 -5.53
CA GLY A 208 -5.48 -18.15 -6.86
C GLY A 208 -6.85 -18.14 -7.48
N ASP A 209 -6.95 -18.52 -8.76
CA ASP A 209 -8.22 -18.55 -9.51
C ASP A 209 -9.22 -19.61 -9.02
N GLN A 210 -8.82 -20.49 -8.11
CA GLN A 210 -9.73 -21.43 -7.46
C GLN A 210 -10.44 -20.82 -6.25
N HIS A 211 -10.00 -19.65 -5.80
CA HIS A 211 -10.60 -18.96 -4.67
C HIS A 211 -12.01 -18.49 -4.98
N VAL A 212 -12.91 -18.72 -4.05
CA VAL A 212 -14.30 -18.24 -4.12
C VAL A 212 -14.50 -17.17 -3.07
N SER A 213 -14.60 -15.92 -3.50
CA SER A 213 -14.79 -14.77 -2.61
C SER A 213 -16.09 -14.06 -2.93
N SER A 214 -16.80 -13.64 -1.87
CA SER A 214 -17.89 -12.67 -1.95
C SER A 214 -17.42 -11.22 -1.78
N VAL A 215 -16.12 -11.03 -1.43
CA VAL A 215 -15.50 -9.73 -1.23
C VAL A 215 -14.67 -9.43 -2.48
N GLY A 216 -14.80 -8.23 -3.02
CA GLY A 216 -14.03 -7.76 -4.17
C GLY A 216 -12.57 -7.47 -3.82
N ARG A 217 -11.93 -6.58 -4.56
CA ARG A 217 -10.57 -6.15 -4.22
C ARG A 217 -10.55 -5.41 -2.90
N ILE A 218 -9.54 -5.68 -2.11
CA ILE A 218 -9.29 -5.02 -0.83
C ILE A 218 -7.98 -4.26 -0.80
N ASP A 219 -7.14 -4.46 -1.81
CA ASP A 219 -5.89 -3.72 -2.05
C ASP A 219 -6.17 -2.56 -3.01
N TRP A 220 -5.69 -1.37 -2.65
CA TRP A 220 -6.04 -0.14 -3.35
C TRP A 220 -4.84 0.75 -3.60
N ILE A 221 -4.88 1.45 -4.75
CA ILE A 221 -4.05 2.61 -5.04
C ILE A 221 -4.99 3.76 -5.40
N PHE A 222 -4.93 4.83 -4.62
CA PHE A 222 -5.68 6.05 -4.85
C PHE A 222 -4.75 7.20 -5.21
N GLY A 223 -5.24 8.11 -6.04
CA GLY A 223 -4.62 9.38 -6.34
C GLY A 223 -5.45 10.54 -5.81
N ARG A 224 -4.82 11.64 -5.39
CA ARG A 224 -5.45 12.89 -5.00
C ARG A 224 -4.64 14.07 -5.54
N GLY A 225 -5.29 15.19 -5.81
CA GLY A 225 -4.67 16.38 -6.35
C GLY A 225 -4.39 16.27 -7.86
N ASN A 226 -3.36 16.95 -8.31
CA ASN A 226 -3.01 16.99 -9.73
C ASN A 226 -2.26 15.72 -10.18
N LEU A 227 -2.95 14.58 -10.14
CA LEU A 227 -2.45 13.26 -10.46
C LEU A 227 -3.48 12.51 -11.30
N MET A 228 -3.02 11.82 -12.35
CA MET A 228 -3.86 11.03 -13.24
C MET A 228 -3.24 9.65 -13.46
N ALA A 229 -4.06 8.59 -13.35
CA ALA A 229 -3.65 7.24 -13.68
C ALA A 229 -3.80 7.01 -15.21
N SER A 230 -2.77 6.43 -15.80
CA SER A 230 -2.75 6.01 -17.23
C SER A 230 -2.65 4.50 -17.39
N GLY A 231 -2.41 3.75 -16.32
CA GLY A 231 -2.42 2.29 -16.27
C GLY A 231 -2.71 1.81 -14.84
N ALA A 232 -3.38 0.69 -14.72
CA ALA A 232 -3.63 0.01 -13.44
C ALA A 232 -3.88 -1.48 -13.69
N GLU A 233 -3.24 -2.35 -12.88
CA GLU A 233 -3.32 -3.80 -13.07
C GLU A 233 -3.36 -4.53 -11.72
N VAL A 234 -4.02 -5.68 -11.73
CA VAL A 234 -3.90 -6.71 -10.68
C VAL A 234 -2.92 -7.76 -11.17
N ILE A 235 -1.84 -7.96 -10.43
CA ILE A 235 -0.72 -8.85 -10.77
C ILE A 235 -1.06 -10.26 -10.29
N ARG A 236 -1.35 -11.15 -11.23
CA ARG A 236 -1.79 -12.53 -10.96
C ARG A 236 -0.69 -13.57 -11.17
N ASP A 237 0.58 -13.13 -11.14
CA ASP A 237 1.73 -13.98 -11.37
C ASP A 237 1.80 -15.12 -10.36
N ALA A 238 2.04 -16.29 -10.90
CA ALA A 238 2.27 -17.53 -10.15
C ALA A 238 3.34 -18.35 -10.84
N ARG A 239 4.02 -19.23 -10.11
CA ARG A 239 5.00 -20.17 -10.67
C ARG A 239 4.73 -21.57 -10.13
N ASP A 240 4.49 -22.53 -11.03
CA ASP A 240 4.22 -23.93 -10.68
C ASP A 240 3.07 -24.09 -9.65
N GLY A 241 2.01 -23.27 -9.79
CA GLY A 241 0.86 -23.27 -8.89
C GLY A 241 1.12 -22.62 -7.52
N ARG A 242 2.27 -21.98 -7.32
CA ARG A 242 2.60 -21.21 -6.11
C ARG A 242 2.43 -19.72 -6.35
N TYR A 243 1.95 -19.02 -5.36
CA TYR A 243 1.73 -17.58 -5.38
C TYR A 243 2.75 -16.84 -4.51
N PRO A 244 3.12 -15.60 -4.87
CA PRO A 244 4.06 -14.77 -4.11
C PRO A 244 3.52 -14.39 -2.72
N SER A 245 2.20 -14.31 -2.58
CA SER A 245 1.46 -13.96 -1.37
C SER A 245 0.08 -14.61 -1.41
N ASP A 246 -0.70 -14.50 -0.35
CA ASP A 246 -2.14 -14.78 -0.32
C ASP A 246 -2.98 -13.63 -0.91
N HIS A 247 -2.29 -12.53 -1.30
CA HIS A 247 -2.85 -11.43 -2.08
C HIS A 247 -2.22 -11.39 -3.47
N TYR A 248 -3.01 -11.03 -4.48
CA TYR A 248 -2.50 -10.47 -5.72
C TYR A 248 -1.99 -9.06 -5.45
N PHE A 249 -0.79 -8.74 -5.96
CA PHE A 249 -0.29 -7.37 -5.90
C PHE A 249 -1.02 -6.50 -6.91
N ILE A 250 -0.96 -5.20 -6.72
CA ILE A 250 -1.54 -4.24 -7.65
C ILE A 250 -0.53 -3.18 -8.05
N ASN A 251 -0.63 -2.69 -9.28
CA ASN A 251 0.18 -1.56 -9.72
C ASN A 251 -0.67 -0.46 -10.36
N ALA A 252 -0.11 0.75 -10.42
CA ALA A 252 -0.64 1.84 -11.21
C ALA A 252 0.50 2.61 -11.88
N VAL A 253 0.26 3.05 -13.11
CA VAL A 253 1.09 4.04 -13.80
C VAL A 253 0.40 5.39 -13.67
N VAL A 254 1.11 6.36 -13.10
CA VAL A 254 0.54 7.68 -12.81
C VAL A 254 1.41 8.80 -13.39
N GLU A 255 0.76 9.87 -13.78
CA GLU A 255 1.37 11.11 -14.24
C GLU A 255 1.04 12.22 -13.25
N ILE A 256 2.04 13.01 -12.90
CA ILE A 256 1.86 14.21 -12.09
C ILE A 256 1.73 15.38 -13.05
N GLY A 257 0.59 16.06 -13.01
CA GLY A 257 0.37 17.25 -13.82
C GLY A 257 1.33 18.39 -13.44
N CYS A 258 1.68 19.23 -14.39
CA CYS A 258 2.50 20.41 -14.11
C CYS A 258 1.82 21.29 -13.04
N GLN A 259 2.50 21.51 -11.95
CA GLN A 259 2.08 22.55 -10.99
C GLN A 259 2.17 23.91 -11.70
N LYS A 260 1.05 24.60 -11.83
CA LYS A 260 1.09 26.01 -12.26
C LYS A 260 1.81 26.78 -11.17
N LYS A 261 2.99 27.32 -11.51
CA LYS A 261 3.75 28.25 -10.66
C LYS A 261 2.97 29.53 -10.42
#